data_3afe7aaecc4ed47d68986c33d9459c0f
#
_entry.id   3afe7aaecc4ed47d68986c33d9459c0f
#
_cell.length_a   1.000
_cell.length_b   1.000
_cell.length_c   1.000
_cell.angle_alpha   90.00
_cell.angle_beta   90.00
_cell.angle_gamma   90.00
#
_symmetry.space_group_name_H-M   'P 1'
#
loop_
_entity.id
_entity.type
_entity.pdbx_description
1 polymer ?
#
loop_
_entity_poly.entity_id
_entity_poly.type
_entity_poly.pdbx_seq_one_letter_code
_entity_poly.pdbx_strand_id
1 'polypeptide(L)'
;LYATMCQHLSNRFLAESIEFVDPDCDPEAEGGPRMINFKRVLLNKCQEEFEKGDADIKAVEQEEIDEAEKKASGEAEKEEEKAVEEKEEGEVPAKPKTPEELDLEERRKIKNREDRMRDSRRRMLGNIRFIGELFKKEMLTARIMHTCIMKLLNEKKNPDEEDVEALCKLMATIGRLIDRPDAKSHMDAYFKRIQGLSANQAISSRHRFMCQDIMEMRSKGWRERRKQEGPKKIEDVHKDAAREAQNQARGGPPQRGGGGSRDFARGPGGPGGDRRDGG
;
A
#
# COMPACT_ATOMS: atom_id res chain seq x y z
N LEU A 1 16.72 0.78 -5.28
CA LEU A 1 18.04 0.26 -4.96
C LEU A 1 18.05 -1.27 -4.96
N TYR A 2 17.30 -1.98 -4.08
CA TYR A 2 17.31 -3.45 -3.99
C TYR A 2 16.88 -4.14 -5.29
N ALA A 3 15.81 -3.69 -5.95
CA ALA A 3 15.36 -4.26 -7.22
C ALA A 3 16.42 -4.11 -8.33
N THR A 4 17.16 -3.00 -8.34
CA THR A 4 18.26 -2.79 -9.27
C THR A 4 19.44 -3.75 -8.97
N MET A 5 19.74 -3.95 -7.69
CA MET A 5 20.75 -4.93 -7.27
C MET A 5 20.36 -6.36 -7.72
N CYS A 6 19.11 -6.77 -7.50
CA CYS A 6 18.60 -8.07 -7.95
C CYS A 6 18.72 -8.22 -9.48
N GLN A 7 18.44 -7.16 -10.24
CA GLN A 7 18.59 -7.16 -11.70
C GLN A 7 20.06 -7.39 -12.11
N HIS A 8 21.00 -6.67 -11.47
CA HIS A 8 22.42 -6.86 -11.76
C HIS A 8 22.91 -8.25 -11.40
N LEU A 9 22.50 -8.79 -10.23
CA LEU A 9 22.84 -10.16 -9.84
C LEU A 9 22.25 -11.17 -10.82
N SER A 10 21.00 -11.01 -11.24
CA SER A 10 20.36 -11.89 -12.21
C SER A 10 21.11 -11.93 -13.53
N ASN A 11 21.52 -10.77 -14.03
CA ASN A 11 22.27 -10.68 -15.29
C ASN A 11 23.65 -11.32 -15.15
N ARG A 12 24.31 -11.14 -14.01
CA ARG A 12 25.61 -11.75 -13.75
C ARG A 12 25.52 -13.26 -13.64
N PHE A 13 24.57 -13.79 -12.88
CA PHE A 13 24.38 -15.24 -12.74
C PHE A 13 23.97 -15.88 -14.06
N LEU A 14 23.20 -15.19 -14.89
CA LEU A 14 22.87 -15.68 -16.23
C LEU A 14 24.11 -15.73 -17.12
N ALA A 15 24.97 -14.70 -17.08
CA ALA A 15 26.21 -14.66 -17.86
C ALA A 15 27.20 -15.75 -17.42
N GLU A 16 27.24 -16.07 -16.13
CA GLU A 16 28.12 -17.10 -15.55
C GLU A 16 27.46 -18.49 -15.56
N SER A 17 26.24 -18.64 -16.11
CA SER A 17 25.44 -19.88 -16.13
C SER A 17 25.26 -20.52 -14.75
N ILE A 18 25.10 -19.67 -13.71
CA ILE A 18 24.90 -20.14 -12.34
C ILE A 18 23.44 -20.51 -12.15
N GLU A 19 23.21 -21.75 -11.75
CA GLU A 19 21.90 -22.31 -11.43
C GLU A 19 21.87 -22.75 -9.97
N PHE A 20 20.68 -22.84 -9.42
CA PHE A 20 20.39 -23.21 -8.03
C PHE A 20 19.52 -24.46 -7.99
N VAL A 21 19.68 -25.28 -6.97
CA VAL A 21 18.77 -26.41 -6.73
C VAL A 21 17.41 -25.84 -6.27
N ASP A 22 16.34 -26.36 -6.87
CA ASP A 22 14.98 -26.02 -6.46
C ASP A 22 14.70 -26.62 -5.06
N PRO A 23 14.44 -25.80 -4.02
CA PRO A 23 14.20 -26.31 -2.67
C PRO A 23 12.91 -27.11 -2.55
N ASP A 24 11.96 -26.90 -3.48
CA ASP A 24 10.66 -27.57 -3.49
C ASP A 24 10.70 -28.90 -4.29
N CYS A 25 11.86 -29.28 -4.81
CA CYS A 25 12.02 -30.53 -5.57
C CYS A 25 12.46 -31.66 -4.65
N ASP A 26 11.81 -32.80 -4.80
CA ASP A 26 12.25 -34.05 -4.13
C ASP A 26 13.63 -34.42 -4.67
N PRO A 27 14.68 -34.48 -3.82
CA PRO A 27 16.02 -34.85 -4.27
C PRO A 27 16.14 -36.29 -4.79
N GLU A 28 15.18 -37.15 -4.44
CA GLU A 28 15.16 -38.56 -4.85
C GLU A 28 14.27 -38.83 -6.09
N ALA A 29 13.68 -37.77 -6.70
CA ALA A 29 12.85 -37.94 -7.90
C ALA A 29 13.64 -38.46 -9.08
N GLU A 30 13.00 -39.34 -9.90
CA GLU A 30 13.57 -39.84 -11.15
C GLU A 30 13.91 -38.67 -12.09
N GLY A 31 15.19 -38.30 -12.19
CA GLY A 31 15.68 -37.20 -13.02
C GLY A 31 16.67 -36.28 -12.31
N GLY A 32 16.91 -36.47 -11.03
CA GLY A 32 17.82 -35.68 -10.23
C GLY A 32 17.24 -34.30 -9.79
N PRO A 33 18.02 -33.53 -9.05
CA PRO A 33 17.55 -32.24 -8.51
C PRO A 33 17.25 -31.27 -9.63
N ARG A 34 16.07 -30.64 -9.58
CA ARG A 34 15.66 -29.64 -10.55
C ARG A 34 16.47 -28.36 -10.35
N MET A 35 17.13 -27.89 -11.42
CA MET A 35 17.88 -26.64 -11.40
C MET A 35 17.00 -25.47 -11.79
N ILE A 36 17.14 -24.36 -11.06
CA ILE A 36 16.40 -23.12 -11.28
C ILE A 36 17.34 -21.92 -11.34
N ASN A 37 16.97 -20.92 -12.12
CA ASN A 37 17.73 -19.68 -12.22
C ASN A 37 17.40 -18.71 -11.07
N PHE A 38 18.25 -17.71 -10.88
CA PHE A 38 18.05 -16.69 -9.84
C PHE A 38 16.70 -15.98 -9.89
N LYS A 39 16.15 -15.70 -11.08
CA LYS A 39 14.79 -15.12 -11.20
C LYS A 39 13.74 -16.00 -10.56
N ARG A 40 13.84 -17.32 -10.73
CA ARG A 40 12.89 -18.28 -10.15
C ARG A 40 13.04 -18.36 -8.63
N VAL A 41 14.28 -18.40 -8.12
CA VAL A 41 14.56 -18.35 -6.67
C VAL A 41 13.95 -17.10 -6.05
N LEU A 42 14.19 -15.94 -6.68
CA LEU A 42 13.66 -14.66 -6.20
C LEU A 42 12.12 -14.65 -6.21
N LEU A 43 11.51 -15.20 -7.27
CA LEU A 43 10.07 -15.31 -7.39
C LEU A 43 9.47 -16.19 -6.29
N ASN A 44 10.03 -17.39 -6.08
CA ASN A 44 9.58 -18.31 -5.03
C ASN A 44 9.66 -17.62 -3.67
N LYS A 45 10.76 -16.91 -3.40
CA LYS A 45 10.94 -16.17 -2.14
C LYS A 45 9.95 -15.01 -1.97
N CYS A 46 9.66 -14.27 -3.04
CA CYS A 46 8.64 -13.21 -3.00
C CYS A 46 7.24 -13.79 -2.75
N GLN A 47 6.93 -14.92 -3.33
CA GLN A 47 5.66 -15.62 -3.14
C GLN A 47 5.54 -16.15 -1.71
N GLU A 48 6.57 -16.83 -1.21
CA GLU A 48 6.64 -17.34 0.17
C GLU A 48 6.42 -16.22 1.20
N GLU A 49 7.14 -15.11 1.07
CA GLU A 49 7.00 -13.96 1.98
C GLU A 49 5.62 -13.30 1.88
N PHE A 50 5.00 -13.30 0.69
CA PHE A 50 3.66 -12.78 0.51
C PHE A 50 2.61 -13.69 1.17
N GLU A 51 2.72 -15.00 0.99
CA GLU A 51 1.83 -16.00 1.59
C GLU A 51 1.99 -16.07 3.10
N LYS A 52 3.22 -15.95 3.60
CA LYS A 52 3.52 -15.91 5.03
C LYS A 52 2.92 -14.68 5.71
N GLY A 53 3.06 -13.50 5.08
CA GLY A 53 2.45 -12.28 5.61
C GLY A 53 0.93 -12.37 5.73
N ASP A 54 0.28 -12.97 4.74
CA ASP A 54 -1.17 -13.24 4.76
C ASP A 54 -1.57 -14.28 5.82
N ALA A 55 -0.76 -15.32 6.00
CA ALA A 55 -0.98 -16.34 7.03
C ALA A 55 -0.79 -15.77 8.45
N ASP A 56 0.23 -14.95 8.66
CA ASP A 56 0.50 -14.30 9.96
C ASP A 56 -0.68 -13.38 10.38
N ILE A 57 -1.24 -12.62 9.43
CA ILE A 57 -2.40 -11.76 9.69
C ILE A 57 -3.62 -12.60 10.06
N LYS A 58 -3.92 -13.63 9.28
CA LYS A 58 -5.06 -14.53 9.56
C LYS A 58 -4.92 -15.26 10.89
N ALA A 59 -3.71 -15.67 11.26
CA ALA A 59 -3.45 -16.32 12.54
C ALA A 59 -3.78 -15.40 13.71
N VAL A 60 -3.40 -14.11 13.62
CA VAL A 60 -3.70 -13.12 14.65
C VAL A 60 -5.20 -12.82 14.72
N GLU A 61 -5.89 -12.68 13.56
CA GLU A 61 -7.35 -12.52 13.51
C GLU A 61 -8.08 -13.72 14.11
N GLN A 62 -7.59 -14.94 13.87
CA GLN A 62 -8.17 -16.16 14.45
C GLN A 62 -7.97 -16.22 15.96
N GLU A 63 -6.78 -15.84 16.47
CA GLU A 63 -6.53 -15.70 17.91
C GLU A 63 -7.55 -14.77 18.60
N GLU A 64 -7.94 -13.66 17.93
CA GLU A 64 -8.96 -12.73 18.44
C GLU A 64 -10.35 -13.35 18.51
N ILE A 65 -10.72 -14.08 17.48
CA ILE A 65 -12.02 -14.77 17.40
C ILE A 65 -12.09 -15.84 18.48
N ASP A 66 -11.07 -16.67 18.59
CA ASP A 66 -11.00 -17.76 19.57
C ASP A 66 -11.05 -17.22 21.02
N GLU A 67 -10.35 -16.11 21.31
CA GLU A 67 -10.42 -15.46 22.63
C GLU A 67 -11.81 -14.85 22.89
N ALA A 68 -12.44 -14.27 21.89
CA ALA A 68 -13.79 -13.72 22.03
C ALA A 68 -14.82 -14.83 22.27
N GLU A 69 -14.68 -15.96 21.59
CA GLU A 69 -15.54 -17.14 21.79
C GLU A 69 -15.34 -17.78 23.19
N LYS A 70 -14.10 -17.91 23.66
CA LYS A 70 -13.80 -18.41 25.02
C LYS A 70 -14.39 -17.50 26.10
N LYS A 71 -14.31 -16.17 25.93
CA LYS A 71 -14.95 -15.22 26.84
C LYS A 71 -16.47 -15.31 26.82
N ALA A 72 -17.07 -15.54 25.65
CA ALA A 72 -18.52 -15.66 25.50
C ALA A 72 -19.07 -16.98 26.06
N SER A 73 -18.29 -18.07 26.01
CA SER A 73 -18.68 -19.39 26.53
C SER A 73 -18.45 -19.57 28.03
N GLY A 74 -17.82 -18.60 28.70
CA GLY A 74 -17.46 -18.70 30.13
C GLY A 74 -16.40 -19.77 30.43
N GLU A 75 -15.72 -20.30 29.40
CA GLU A 75 -14.68 -21.33 29.56
C GLU A 75 -13.38 -20.74 30.10
N ALA A 76 -13.15 -19.44 29.88
CA ALA A 76 -11.97 -18.73 30.40
C ALA A 76 -11.89 -18.78 31.95
N GLU A 77 -13.04 -18.67 32.65
CA GLU A 77 -13.10 -18.79 34.11
C GLU A 77 -12.78 -20.21 34.58
N LYS A 78 -13.14 -21.24 33.80
CA LYS A 78 -12.89 -22.65 34.13
C LYS A 78 -11.44 -23.10 33.85
N GLU A 79 -10.77 -22.53 32.86
CA GLU A 79 -9.35 -22.81 32.57
C GLU A 79 -8.44 -22.12 33.59
N GLU A 80 -8.79 -20.94 34.10
CA GLU A 80 -8.08 -20.29 35.19
C GLU A 80 -8.26 -21.05 36.52
N GLU A 81 -9.46 -21.56 36.79
CA GLU A 81 -9.74 -22.37 37.96
C GLU A 81 -9.00 -23.74 37.94
N LYS A 82 -8.95 -24.40 36.77
CA LYS A 82 -8.16 -25.64 36.56
C LYS A 82 -6.65 -25.42 36.63
N ALA A 83 -6.15 -24.33 36.09
CA ALA A 83 -4.73 -23.98 36.12
C ALA A 83 -4.23 -23.65 37.53
N VAL A 84 -5.15 -23.28 38.44
CA VAL A 84 -4.88 -23.10 39.87
C VAL A 84 -4.85 -24.46 40.60
N GLU A 85 -5.76 -25.41 40.24
CA GLU A 85 -5.79 -26.75 40.83
C GLU A 85 -4.61 -27.65 40.42
N GLU A 86 -4.18 -27.62 39.15
CA GLU A 86 -3.04 -28.43 38.68
C GLU A 86 -1.66 -27.95 39.20
N LYS A 87 -1.57 -26.73 39.74
CA LYS A 87 -0.32 -26.19 40.30
C LYS A 87 -0.11 -26.46 41.78
N GLU A 88 -1.08 -27.08 42.46
CA GLU A 88 -0.93 -27.44 43.91
C GLU A 88 -0.05 -28.66 44.15
N GLU A 89 0.35 -29.44 43.12
CA GLU A 89 1.14 -30.67 43.33
C GLU A 89 2.67 -30.54 43.16
N GLY A 90 3.27 -29.37 42.97
CA GLY A 90 4.70 -29.39 42.76
C GLY A 90 5.56 -28.14 42.81
N GLU A 91 5.05 -26.94 42.96
CA GLU A 91 5.90 -25.74 43.05
C GLU A 91 5.32 -24.67 44.00
N VAL A 92 6.22 -23.91 44.66
CA VAL A 92 5.92 -22.81 45.58
C VAL A 92 4.73 -21.99 45.09
N PRO A 93 3.66 -21.77 45.88
CA PRO A 93 2.45 -21.12 45.42
C PRO A 93 2.74 -19.70 44.92
N ALA A 94 2.65 -19.49 43.62
CA ALA A 94 2.64 -18.17 43.08
C ALA A 94 1.42 -17.45 43.66
N LYS A 95 1.61 -16.29 44.29
CA LYS A 95 0.53 -15.48 44.87
C LYS A 95 -0.56 -15.30 43.81
N PRO A 96 -1.84 -15.46 44.18
CA PRO A 96 -2.96 -15.19 43.25
C PRO A 96 -2.79 -13.77 42.70
N LYS A 97 -2.79 -13.64 41.37
CA LYS A 97 -2.67 -12.35 40.69
C LYS A 97 -3.81 -11.44 41.12
N THR A 98 -3.50 -10.20 41.44
CA THR A 98 -4.55 -9.21 41.76
C THR A 98 -5.36 -8.86 40.51
N PRO A 99 -6.63 -8.44 40.67
CA PRO A 99 -7.44 -7.99 39.49
C PRO A 99 -6.74 -6.93 38.64
N GLU A 100 -5.91 -6.09 39.26
CA GLU A 100 -5.12 -5.07 38.54
C GLU A 100 -3.99 -5.69 37.71
N GLU A 101 -3.35 -6.75 38.20
CA GLU A 101 -2.30 -7.48 37.47
C GLU A 101 -2.89 -8.26 36.29
N LEU A 102 -4.09 -8.80 36.41
CA LEU A 102 -4.82 -9.49 35.35
C LEU A 102 -5.20 -8.50 34.22
N ASP A 103 -5.75 -7.33 34.60
CA ASP A 103 -6.07 -6.25 33.61
C ASP A 103 -4.80 -5.76 32.89
N LEU A 104 -3.69 -5.61 33.61
CA LEU A 104 -2.42 -5.22 33.02
C LEU A 104 -1.88 -6.28 32.04
N GLU A 105 -2.00 -7.56 32.39
CA GLU A 105 -1.56 -8.66 31.52
C GLU A 105 -2.44 -8.75 30.26
N GLU A 106 -3.75 -8.58 30.37
CA GLU A 106 -4.66 -8.54 29.25
C GLU A 106 -4.35 -7.37 28.31
N ARG A 107 -4.14 -6.18 28.85
CA ARG A 107 -3.71 -5.01 28.06
C ARG A 107 -2.36 -5.24 27.36
N ARG A 108 -1.44 -5.96 27.98
CA ARG A 108 -0.16 -6.34 27.35
C ARG A 108 -0.37 -7.34 26.22
N LYS A 109 -1.26 -8.33 26.38
CA LYS A 109 -1.61 -9.30 25.32
C LYS A 109 -2.23 -8.59 24.12
N ILE A 110 -3.20 -7.71 24.34
CA ILE A 110 -3.84 -6.91 23.30
C ILE A 110 -2.80 -6.08 22.55
N LYS A 111 -1.96 -5.33 23.27
CA LYS A 111 -0.92 -4.50 22.67
C LYS A 111 0.09 -5.32 21.86
N ASN A 112 0.53 -6.46 22.39
CA ASN A 112 1.47 -7.33 21.67
C ASN A 112 0.85 -7.86 20.37
N ARG A 113 -0.46 -8.16 20.37
CA ARG A 113 -1.21 -8.60 19.19
C ARG A 113 -1.29 -7.49 18.14
N GLU A 114 -1.65 -6.28 18.56
CA GLU A 114 -1.69 -5.10 17.69
C GLU A 114 -0.32 -4.79 17.08
N ASP A 115 0.75 -4.90 17.86
CA ASP A 115 2.12 -4.70 17.39
C ASP A 115 2.52 -5.77 16.36
N ARG A 116 2.21 -7.06 16.60
CA ARG A 116 2.43 -8.16 15.65
C ARG A 116 1.66 -7.93 14.34
N MET A 117 0.39 -7.56 14.42
CA MET A 117 -0.46 -7.25 13.28
C MET A 117 0.14 -6.11 12.44
N ARG A 118 0.51 -5.01 13.10
CA ARG A 118 1.11 -3.84 12.44
C ARG A 118 2.44 -4.18 11.76
N ASP A 119 3.28 -4.99 12.40
CA ASP A 119 4.56 -5.38 11.82
C ASP A 119 4.39 -6.32 10.61
N SER A 120 3.43 -7.27 10.66
CA SER A 120 3.10 -8.14 9.54
C SER A 120 2.56 -7.34 8.35
N ARG A 121 1.65 -6.39 8.59
CA ARG A 121 1.12 -5.48 7.56
C ARG A 121 2.21 -4.61 6.95
N ARG A 122 3.10 -4.03 7.78
CA ARG A 122 4.24 -3.25 7.29
C ARG A 122 5.17 -4.08 6.40
N ARG A 123 5.43 -5.33 6.77
CA ARG A 123 6.25 -6.27 5.99
C ARG A 123 5.58 -6.57 4.65
N MET A 124 4.29 -6.88 4.66
CA MET A 124 3.50 -7.14 3.45
C MET A 124 3.51 -5.94 2.50
N LEU A 125 3.27 -4.71 3.00
CA LEU A 125 3.35 -3.48 2.21
C LEU A 125 4.74 -3.28 1.58
N GLY A 126 5.81 -3.55 2.34
CA GLY A 126 7.18 -3.48 1.86
C GLY A 126 7.45 -4.49 0.75
N ASN A 127 6.97 -5.71 0.90
CA ASN A 127 7.11 -6.78 -0.09
C ASN A 127 6.35 -6.46 -1.38
N ILE A 128 5.11 -6.00 -1.29
CA ILE A 128 4.31 -5.58 -2.46
C ILE A 128 5.01 -4.47 -3.24
N ARG A 129 5.55 -3.48 -2.53
CA ARG A 129 6.33 -2.41 -3.17
C ARG A 129 7.57 -2.94 -3.87
N PHE A 130 8.28 -3.87 -3.22
CA PHE A 130 9.46 -4.51 -3.81
C PHE A 130 9.11 -5.32 -5.06
N ILE A 131 8.03 -6.11 -5.02
CA ILE A 131 7.50 -6.87 -6.16
C ILE A 131 7.16 -5.92 -7.32
N GLY A 132 6.52 -4.78 -7.05
CA GLY A 132 6.24 -3.75 -8.07
C GLY A 132 7.51 -3.19 -8.72
N GLU A 133 8.55 -2.92 -7.92
CA GLU A 133 9.84 -2.44 -8.45
C GLU A 133 10.59 -3.53 -9.24
N LEU A 134 10.49 -4.81 -8.85
CA LEU A 134 11.04 -5.94 -9.61
C LEU A 134 10.33 -6.08 -10.97
N PHE A 135 9.02 -5.90 -11.01
CA PHE A 135 8.25 -5.91 -12.26
C PHE A 135 8.70 -4.79 -13.22
N LYS A 136 8.93 -3.57 -12.71
CA LYS A 136 9.49 -2.45 -13.50
C LYS A 136 10.87 -2.78 -14.10
N LYS A 137 11.60 -3.71 -13.48
CA LYS A 137 12.91 -4.19 -13.93
C LYS A 137 12.82 -5.46 -14.80
N GLU A 138 11.61 -5.84 -15.23
CA GLU A 138 11.36 -7.01 -16.06
C GLU A 138 11.84 -8.35 -15.41
N MET A 139 11.93 -8.34 -14.07
CA MET A 139 12.30 -9.51 -13.29
C MET A 139 11.10 -10.45 -13.05
N LEU A 140 9.88 -9.91 -13.09
CA LEU A 140 8.64 -10.63 -12.87
C LEU A 140 7.70 -10.50 -14.08
N THR A 141 6.74 -11.41 -14.19
CA THR A 141 5.76 -11.43 -15.29
C THR A 141 4.47 -10.69 -14.92
N ALA A 142 3.73 -10.20 -15.92
CA ALA A 142 2.44 -9.55 -15.72
C ALA A 142 1.43 -10.48 -15.02
N ARG A 143 1.48 -11.79 -15.27
CA ARG A 143 0.61 -12.78 -14.60
C ARG A 143 0.73 -12.71 -13.07
N ILE A 144 1.94 -12.58 -12.55
CA ILE A 144 2.19 -12.47 -11.11
C ILE A 144 1.56 -11.18 -10.57
N MET A 145 1.69 -10.07 -11.32
CA MET A 145 1.08 -8.79 -10.93
C MET A 145 -0.45 -8.90 -10.87
N HIS A 146 -1.07 -9.55 -11.84
CA HIS A 146 -2.52 -9.81 -11.82
C HIS A 146 -2.92 -10.65 -10.60
N THR A 147 -2.16 -11.68 -10.24
CA THR A 147 -2.42 -12.48 -9.04
C THR A 147 -2.30 -11.64 -7.76
N CYS A 148 -1.28 -10.81 -7.64
CA CYS A 148 -1.12 -9.89 -6.50
C CYS A 148 -2.28 -8.89 -6.40
N ILE A 149 -2.69 -8.29 -7.53
CA ILE A 149 -3.81 -7.34 -7.57
C ILE A 149 -5.11 -8.03 -7.16
N MET A 150 -5.38 -9.24 -7.66
CA MET A 150 -6.59 -10.00 -7.31
C MET A 150 -6.63 -10.34 -5.82
N LYS A 151 -5.51 -10.76 -5.24
CA LYS A 151 -5.43 -11.02 -3.79
C LYS A 151 -5.71 -9.76 -2.96
N LEU A 152 -5.15 -8.60 -3.34
CA LEU A 152 -5.38 -7.32 -2.66
C LEU A 152 -6.80 -6.77 -2.84
N LEU A 153 -7.41 -7.02 -3.99
CA LEU A 153 -8.80 -6.62 -4.25
C LEU A 153 -9.82 -7.43 -3.47
N ASN A 154 -9.43 -8.57 -2.95
CA ASN A 154 -10.21 -9.56 -2.20
C ASN A 154 -11.73 -9.36 -2.29
N GLU A 155 -12.52 -10.43 -2.33
CA GLU A 155 -13.99 -10.36 -2.44
C GLU A 155 -14.69 -9.90 -1.16
N LYS A 156 -13.94 -9.62 -0.08
CA LYS A 156 -14.49 -9.09 1.18
C LYS A 156 -15.24 -7.78 0.91
N LYS A 157 -16.42 -7.64 1.46
CA LYS A 157 -17.23 -6.41 1.38
C LYS A 157 -16.47 -5.19 1.93
N ASN A 158 -15.74 -5.41 3.00
CA ASN A 158 -14.89 -4.43 3.67
C ASN A 158 -13.44 -4.96 3.67
N PRO A 159 -12.63 -4.61 2.67
CA PRO A 159 -11.21 -4.95 2.69
C PRO A 159 -10.49 -4.13 3.76
N ASP A 160 -9.41 -4.68 4.28
CA ASP A 160 -8.55 -3.99 5.23
C ASP A 160 -7.97 -2.73 4.59
N GLU A 161 -7.86 -1.67 5.36
CA GLU A 161 -7.36 -0.36 4.86
C GLU A 161 -5.94 -0.47 4.31
N GLU A 162 -5.13 -1.34 4.90
CA GLU A 162 -3.77 -1.61 4.48
C GLU A 162 -3.71 -2.32 3.11
N ASP A 163 -4.65 -3.22 2.83
CA ASP A 163 -4.75 -3.87 1.51
C ASP A 163 -5.12 -2.85 0.44
N VAL A 164 -6.02 -1.91 0.76
CA VAL A 164 -6.37 -0.79 -0.13
C VAL A 164 -5.16 0.12 -0.36
N GLU A 165 -4.40 0.43 0.69
CA GLU A 165 -3.18 1.22 0.58
C GLU A 165 -2.12 0.50 -0.28
N ALA A 166 -1.92 -0.80 -0.05
CA ALA A 166 -1.02 -1.63 -0.83
C ALA A 166 -1.40 -1.67 -2.31
N LEU A 167 -2.68 -1.89 -2.58
CA LEU A 167 -3.23 -1.89 -3.93
C LEU A 167 -2.99 -0.56 -4.64
N CYS A 168 -3.32 0.55 -4.00
CA CYS A 168 -3.14 1.88 -4.57
C CYS A 168 -1.65 2.17 -4.87
N LYS A 169 -0.74 1.83 -3.95
CA LYS A 169 0.70 1.97 -4.15
C LYS A 169 1.23 1.07 -5.27
N LEU A 170 0.75 -0.18 -5.34
CA LEU A 170 1.11 -1.10 -6.41
C LEU A 170 0.65 -0.55 -7.76
N MET A 171 -0.63 -0.17 -7.88
CA MET A 171 -1.19 0.39 -9.10
C MET A 171 -0.49 1.68 -9.54
N ALA A 172 -0.14 2.58 -8.62
CA ALA A 172 0.64 3.77 -8.95
C ALA A 172 2.02 3.41 -9.53
N THR A 173 2.63 2.32 -9.05
CA THR A 173 3.97 1.89 -9.47
C THR A 173 3.98 1.18 -10.82
N ILE A 174 3.02 0.26 -11.06
CA ILE A 174 3.02 -0.64 -12.22
C ILE A 174 1.92 -0.36 -13.24
N GLY A 175 0.92 0.48 -12.89
CA GLY A 175 -0.30 0.66 -13.69
C GLY A 175 -0.01 0.97 -15.15
N ARG A 176 0.94 1.88 -15.42
CA ARG A 176 1.34 2.20 -16.80
C ARG A 176 1.88 1.00 -17.59
N LEU A 177 2.50 0.05 -16.91
CA LEU A 177 3.14 -1.11 -17.55
C LEU A 177 2.15 -2.27 -17.77
N ILE A 178 1.14 -2.37 -16.89
CA ILE A 178 0.17 -3.47 -16.91
C ILE A 178 -1.11 -3.11 -17.67
N ASP A 179 -1.45 -1.82 -17.77
CA ASP A 179 -2.65 -1.32 -18.48
C ASP A 179 -2.41 -1.31 -20.00
N ARG A 180 -2.34 -2.53 -20.56
CA ARG A 180 -2.13 -2.78 -21.98
C ARG A 180 -3.47 -3.17 -22.63
N PRO A 181 -3.59 -3.05 -23.97
CA PRO A 181 -4.80 -3.43 -24.68
C PRO A 181 -5.22 -4.89 -24.48
N ASP A 182 -4.26 -5.80 -24.35
CA ASP A 182 -4.47 -7.25 -24.10
C ASP A 182 -5.00 -7.55 -22.69
N ALA A 183 -4.65 -6.70 -21.71
CA ALA A 183 -5.11 -6.81 -20.33
C ALA A 183 -6.32 -5.93 -19.99
N LYS A 184 -6.91 -5.25 -20.98
CA LYS A 184 -7.96 -4.23 -20.77
C LYS A 184 -9.15 -4.75 -19.96
N SER A 185 -9.64 -5.96 -20.25
CA SER A 185 -10.78 -6.56 -19.54
C SER A 185 -10.51 -6.75 -18.06
N HIS A 186 -9.31 -7.23 -17.70
CA HIS A 186 -8.90 -7.40 -16.32
C HIS A 186 -8.76 -6.04 -15.62
N MET A 187 -8.12 -5.08 -16.28
CA MET A 187 -7.95 -3.73 -15.74
C MET A 187 -9.29 -3.04 -15.50
N ASP A 188 -10.23 -3.16 -16.41
CA ASP A 188 -11.57 -2.56 -16.26
C ASP A 188 -12.32 -3.21 -15.07
N ALA A 189 -12.20 -4.52 -14.87
CA ALA A 189 -12.75 -5.19 -13.70
C ALA A 189 -12.13 -4.69 -12.39
N TYR A 190 -10.81 -4.54 -12.34
CA TYR A 190 -10.11 -4.00 -11.16
C TYR A 190 -10.56 -2.57 -10.85
N PHE A 191 -10.63 -1.72 -11.85
CA PHE A 191 -11.04 -0.34 -11.67
C PHE A 191 -12.51 -0.18 -11.30
N LYS A 192 -13.39 -1.07 -11.77
CA LYS A 192 -14.78 -1.15 -11.29
C LYS A 192 -14.83 -1.45 -9.79
N ARG A 193 -13.99 -2.37 -9.31
CA ARG A 193 -13.89 -2.67 -7.87
C ARG A 193 -13.30 -1.51 -7.09
N ILE A 194 -12.21 -0.89 -7.55
CA ILE A 194 -11.60 0.31 -6.93
C ILE A 194 -12.63 1.45 -6.84
N GLN A 195 -13.46 1.64 -7.86
CA GLN A 195 -14.56 2.61 -7.83
C GLN A 195 -15.56 2.30 -6.70
N GLY A 196 -15.92 1.03 -6.53
CA GLY A 196 -16.76 0.59 -5.40
C GLY A 196 -16.12 0.91 -4.06
N LEU A 197 -14.80 0.68 -3.91
CA LEU A 197 -14.06 1.00 -2.68
C LEU A 197 -14.01 2.52 -2.42
N SER A 198 -13.87 3.35 -3.45
CA SER A 198 -13.87 4.81 -3.30
C SER A 198 -15.20 5.37 -2.78
N ALA A 199 -16.31 4.66 -3.00
CA ALA A 199 -17.65 5.03 -2.54
C ALA A 199 -18.00 4.38 -1.18
N ASN A 200 -17.22 3.41 -0.68
CA ASN A 200 -17.51 2.68 0.53
C ASN A 200 -17.25 3.52 1.78
N GLN A 201 -18.29 3.77 2.56
CA GLN A 201 -18.23 4.58 3.79
C GLN A 201 -17.54 3.84 4.97
N ALA A 202 -17.41 2.52 4.91
CA ALA A 202 -16.71 1.73 5.92
C ALA A 202 -15.20 1.91 5.88
N ILE A 203 -14.67 2.45 4.77
CA ILE A 203 -13.25 2.73 4.58
C ILE A 203 -12.96 4.19 4.91
N SER A 204 -11.84 4.48 5.57
CA SER A 204 -11.47 5.84 5.94
C SER A 204 -11.39 6.77 4.71
N SER A 205 -11.64 8.05 4.93
CA SER A 205 -11.60 9.07 3.87
C SER A 205 -10.26 9.08 3.14
N ARG A 206 -9.17 8.85 3.86
CA ARG A 206 -7.82 8.79 3.29
C ARG A 206 -7.72 7.73 2.19
N HIS A 207 -8.16 6.50 2.46
CA HIS A 207 -8.06 5.39 1.51
C HIS A 207 -9.04 5.54 0.35
N ARG A 208 -10.23 6.11 0.61
CA ARG A 208 -11.17 6.48 -0.46
C ARG A 208 -10.55 7.49 -1.45
N PHE A 209 -9.86 8.53 -0.94
CA PHE A 209 -9.15 9.47 -1.79
C PHE A 209 -7.98 8.83 -2.54
N MET A 210 -7.25 7.91 -1.91
CA MET A 210 -6.21 7.16 -2.62
C MET A 210 -6.78 6.36 -3.80
N CYS A 211 -7.95 5.73 -3.65
CA CYS A 211 -8.64 5.07 -4.74
C CYS A 211 -9.04 6.06 -5.86
N GLN A 212 -9.54 7.25 -5.51
CA GLN A 212 -9.87 8.30 -6.47
C GLN A 212 -8.63 8.80 -7.23
N ASP A 213 -7.50 8.99 -6.53
CA ASP A 213 -6.23 9.40 -7.14
C ASP A 213 -5.77 8.39 -8.20
N ILE A 214 -5.89 7.09 -7.92
CA ILE A 214 -5.53 6.03 -8.88
C ILE A 214 -6.46 6.03 -10.09
N MET A 215 -7.77 6.20 -9.89
CA MET A 215 -8.72 6.32 -11.00
C MET A 215 -8.40 7.53 -11.88
N GLU A 216 -8.09 8.67 -11.26
CA GLU A 216 -7.68 9.88 -11.97
C GLU A 216 -6.34 9.70 -12.70
N MET A 217 -5.39 8.99 -12.08
CA MET A 217 -4.09 8.67 -12.70
C MET A 217 -4.28 7.83 -13.96
N ARG A 218 -5.15 6.81 -13.94
CA ARG A 218 -5.50 6.01 -15.12
C ARG A 218 -6.15 6.86 -16.21
N SER A 219 -7.14 7.68 -15.85
CA SER A 219 -7.86 8.54 -16.82
C SER A 219 -6.93 9.53 -17.53
N LYS A 220 -5.85 9.95 -16.88
CA LYS A 220 -4.79 10.82 -17.43
C LYS A 220 -3.66 10.05 -18.13
N GLY A 221 -3.86 8.76 -18.40
CA GLY A 221 -2.85 7.92 -19.06
C GLY A 221 -1.60 7.69 -18.18
N TRP A 222 -1.76 7.55 -16.88
CA TRP A 222 -0.69 7.28 -15.91
C TRP A 222 0.39 8.37 -15.86
N ARG A 223 0.00 9.61 -16.11
CA ARG A 223 0.90 10.76 -15.97
C ARG A 223 0.89 11.22 -14.52
N GLU A 224 2.06 11.27 -13.91
CA GLU A 224 2.22 11.84 -12.58
C GLU A 224 1.86 13.33 -12.60
N ARG A 225 1.08 13.81 -11.64
CA ARG A 225 0.68 15.22 -11.51
C ARG A 225 1.88 16.15 -11.33
N ARG A 226 2.93 15.68 -10.67
CA ARG A 226 4.22 16.36 -10.49
C ARG A 226 5.29 15.29 -10.34
N LYS A 227 6.47 15.51 -10.91
CA LYS A 227 7.66 14.78 -10.47
C LYS A 227 7.78 15.05 -8.96
N GLN A 228 7.74 14.04 -8.14
CA GLN A 228 8.17 14.15 -6.74
C GLN A 228 9.67 14.48 -6.81
N GLU A 229 9.97 15.78 -6.82
CA GLU A 229 11.33 16.23 -6.61
C GLU A 229 11.67 15.83 -5.19
N GLY A 230 12.52 14.83 -5.04
CA GLY A 230 13.09 14.47 -3.75
C GLY A 230 13.80 15.68 -3.14
N PRO A 231 14.16 15.65 -1.84
CA PRO A 231 14.88 16.73 -1.21
C PRO A 231 16.14 17.04 -2.04
N LYS A 232 16.16 18.18 -2.70
CA LYS A 232 17.32 18.69 -3.44
C LYS A 232 18.30 19.32 -2.47
N LYS A 233 19.60 19.20 -2.73
CA LYS A 233 20.60 20.00 -2.02
C LYS A 233 20.34 21.48 -2.31
N ILE A 234 20.58 22.32 -1.32
CA ILE A 234 20.41 23.80 -1.43
C ILE A 234 21.15 24.35 -2.64
N GLU A 235 22.34 23.82 -2.94
CA GLU A 235 23.15 24.19 -4.10
C GLU A 235 22.46 23.87 -5.44
N ASP A 236 21.73 22.75 -5.53
CA ASP A 236 21.00 22.39 -6.75
C ASP A 236 19.76 23.25 -6.93
N VAL A 237 19.09 23.66 -5.84
CA VAL A 237 17.97 24.60 -5.87
C VAL A 237 18.44 25.97 -6.37
N HIS A 238 19.61 26.43 -5.92
CA HIS A 238 20.17 27.70 -6.40
C HIS A 238 20.59 27.63 -7.88
N LYS A 239 21.12 26.51 -8.35
CA LYS A 239 21.45 26.31 -9.77
C LYS A 239 20.19 26.27 -10.64
N ASP A 240 19.15 25.58 -10.19
CA ASP A 240 17.87 25.52 -10.92
C ASP A 240 17.22 26.91 -10.99
N ALA A 241 17.19 27.66 -9.90
CA ALA A 241 16.69 29.05 -9.85
C ALA A 241 17.48 30.00 -10.77
N ALA A 242 18.81 29.89 -10.78
CA ALA A 242 19.66 30.67 -11.66
C ALA A 242 19.43 30.34 -13.14
N ARG A 243 19.23 29.04 -13.47
CA ARG A 243 18.92 28.56 -14.82
C ARG A 243 17.54 29.04 -15.29
N GLU A 244 16.57 29.07 -14.40
CA GLU A 244 15.21 29.54 -14.68
C GLU A 244 15.18 31.04 -14.92
N ALA A 245 15.89 31.82 -14.09
CA ALA A 245 16.09 33.27 -14.28
C ALA A 245 16.81 33.57 -15.62
N GLN A 246 17.80 32.77 -16.00
CA GLN A 246 18.52 32.93 -17.27
C GLN A 246 17.63 32.57 -18.49
N ASN A 247 16.74 31.58 -18.34
CA ASN A 247 15.77 31.24 -19.40
C ASN A 247 14.68 32.31 -19.53
N GLN A 248 14.22 32.92 -18.45
CA GLN A 248 13.31 34.06 -18.47
C GLN A 248 13.97 35.30 -19.08
N ALA A 249 15.24 35.54 -18.88
CA ALA A 249 15.99 36.63 -19.47
C ALA A 249 16.27 36.43 -20.98
N ARG A 250 16.32 35.18 -21.45
CA ARG A 250 16.48 34.83 -22.89
C ARG A 250 15.18 34.74 -23.67
N GLY A 251 14.04 34.47 -23.00
CA GLY A 251 12.72 34.58 -23.59
C GLY A 251 12.31 36.05 -23.53
N GLY A 252 12.26 36.70 -24.70
CA GLY A 252 11.82 38.10 -24.81
C GLY A 252 10.46 38.32 -24.12
N PRO A 253 10.06 39.58 -23.90
CA PRO A 253 8.89 39.94 -23.07
C PRO A 253 7.66 39.17 -23.60
N PRO A 254 6.78 38.66 -22.73
CA PRO A 254 5.57 37.97 -23.15
C PRO A 254 4.77 38.93 -24.02
N GLN A 255 4.55 38.53 -25.26
CA GLN A 255 3.66 39.23 -26.19
C GLN A 255 2.28 39.20 -25.54
N ARG A 256 1.88 40.32 -24.97
CA ARG A 256 0.52 40.58 -24.52
C ARG A 256 -0.39 40.45 -25.74
N GLY A 257 -0.97 39.29 -25.93
CA GLY A 257 -2.07 39.08 -26.83
C GLY A 257 -3.21 39.99 -26.39
N GLY A 258 -3.54 40.92 -27.28
CA GLY A 258 -4.65 41.85 -27.13
C GLY A 258 -5.96 41.06 -27.07
N GLY A 259 -6.79 41.43 -26.15
CA GLY A 259 -8.13 40.89 -25.94
C GLY A 259 -8.98 41.84 -25.12
N GLY A 260 -9.66 42.79 -25.78
CA GLY A 260 -10.97 43.23 -25.39
C GLY A 260 -11.02 44.33 -24.29
N SER A 261 -10.80 45.56 -24.72
CA SER A 261 -11.38 46.73 -24.06
C SER A 261 -12.88 46.56 -23.90
N ARG A 262 -13.37 46.49 -22.69
CA ARG A 262 -14.75 46.86 -22.37
C ARG A 262 -14.70 48.18 -21.67
N ASP A 263 -15.01 49.21 -22.46
CA ASP A 263 -15.36 50.54 -22.04
C ASP A 263 -16.50 50.48 -21.03
N PHE A 264 -16.20 50.82 -19.79
CA PHE A 264 -17.19 51.26 -18.85
C PHE A 264 -17.13 52.80 -18.83
N ALA A 265 -17.97 53.37 -19.68
CA ALA A 265 -18.28 54.80 -19.68
C ALA A 265 -18.82 55.19 -18.28
N ARG A 266 -18.06 56.02 -17.61
CA ARG A 266 -18.43 56.74 -16.40
C ARG A 266 -19.19 57.97 -16.84
N GLY A 267 -20.52 57.99 -16.66
CA GLY A 267 -21.32 59.22 -16.77
C GLY A 267 -21.31 59.93 -15.43
N PRO A 268 -21.13 61.26 -15.45
CA PRO A 268 -21.19 62.06 -14.24
C PRO A 268 -22.56 62.70 -14.04
N GLY A 269 -22.93 62.85 -12.78
CA GLY A 269 -23.66 64.03 -12.36
C GLY A 269 -25.15 63.91 -12.16
N GLY A 270 -25.56 64.32 -11.02
CA GLY A 270 -26.79 65.03 -10.79
C GLY A 270 -27.40 64.80 -9.42
N PRO A 271 -27.47 65.85 -8.61
CA PRO A 271 -28.02 65.76 -7.28
C PRO A 271 -29.52 66.13 -7.25
N GLY A 272 -30.22 65.68 -6.24
CA GLY A 272 -31.43 66.44 -5.87
C GLY A 272 -32.69 65.63 -5.62
N GLY A 273 -33.25 65.87 -4.47
CA GLY A 273 -34.67 65.80 -4.22
C GLY A 273 -35.12 64.67 -3.28
N ASP A 274 -35.02 64.82 -2.00
CA ASP A 274 -35.98 65.38 -1.01
C ASP A 274 -37.44 64.94 -1.21
N ARG A 275 -38.01 64.56 -0.08
CA ARG A 275 -39.44 64.46 0.29
C ARG A 275 -40.05 63.05 0.32
N ARG A 276 -40.22 62.59 1.55
CA ARG A 276 -41.48 62.68 2.35
C ARG A 276 -42.52 61.61 2.10
N ASP A 277 -42.86 61.06 3.25
CA ASP A 277 -44.20 60.66 3.75
C ASP A 277 -44.86 59.38 3.27
N GLY A 278 -45.11 58.56 4.25
CA GLY A 278 -46.49 58.31 4.69
C GLY A 278 -47.01 56.92 4.44
N GLY A 279 -47.35 56.24 5.51
CA GLY A 279 -48.26 55.14 5.49
C GLY A 279 -47.80 53.93 6.25
#